data_7baf25c16a92eb8ed1fea66b3c90b4c3
#
_entry.id   7baf25c16a92eb8ed1fea66b3c90b4c3
#
_cell.length_a   1.000
_cell.length_b   1.000
_cell.length_c   1.000
_cell.angle_alpha   90.00
_cell.angle_beta   90.00
_cell.angle_gamma   90.00
#
_symmetry.space_group_name_H-M   'P 1'
#
loop_
_entity.id
_entity.type
_entity.pdbx_description
1 polymer ?
#
loop_
_entity_poly.entity_id
_entity_poly.type
_entity_poly.pdbx_seq_one_letter_code
_entity_poly.pdbx_strand_id
1 'polypeptide(L)'
;VATQAPPPHSAFLAPGFWPTWLGIGLLCLVAWLPFRLRMAAGSALGWATRLLAHERRYITEVNIRLCFPELDAQAQAALVRQAFRENGIGLIETATGWIRPPRHFHAISELRGGELLQQGLQRG
;
A
#
# COMPACT_ATOMS: atom_id res chain seq x y z
N VAL A 1 -23.22 12.37 -22.13
CA VAL A 1 -22.15 11.41 -21.76
C VAL A 1 -22.76 10.02 -21.88
N ALA A 2 -22.42 9.27 -22.95
CA ALA A 2 -22.92 7.91 -23.14
C ALA A 2 -22.36 7.01 -22.06
N THR A 3 -23.19 6.56 -21.13
CA THR A 3 -22.85 5.57 -20.11
C THR A 3 -22.69 4.23 -20.82
N GLN A 4 -21.45 3.87 -21.17
CA GLN A 4 -21.16 2.53 -21.68
C GLN A 4 -21.50 1.52 -20.58
N ALA A 5 -22.27 0.50 -20.93
CA ALA A 5 -22.54 -0.61 -20.03
C ALA A 5 -21.21 -1.24 -19.56
N PRO A 6 -21.07 -1.60 -18.28
CA PRO A 6 -19.85 -2.23 -17.80
C PRO A 6 -19.57 -3.53 -18.57
N PRO A 7 -18.30 -3.82 -18.91
CA PRO A 7 -17.95 -5.03 -19.65
C PRO A 7 -18.37 -6.28 -18.85
N PRO A 8 -18.77 -7.36 -19.53
CA PRO A 8 -19.15 -8.59 -18.88
C PRO A 8 -17.95 -9.17 -18.09
N HIS A 9 -18.21 -9.76 -16.92
CA HIS A 9 -17.16 -10.32 -16.03
C HIS A 9 -16.23 -11.31 -16.74
N SER A 10 -16.74 -12.05 -17.74
CA SER A 10 -15.96 -12.97 -18.56
C SER A 10 -14.84 -12.27 -19.38
N ALA A 11 -14.96 -10.99 -19.68
CA ALA A 11 -13.92 -10.23 -20.38
C ALA A 11 -12.62 -10.14 -19.57
N PHE A 12 -12.71 -10.16 -18.22
CA PHE A 12 -11.55 -10.11 -17.33
C PHE A 12 -10.79 -11.45 -17.21
N LEU A 13 -11.32 -12.54 -17.78
CA LEU A 13 -10.64 -13.85 -17.85
C LEU A 13 -9.73 -13.98 -19.08
N ALA A 14 -9.74 -13.00 -20.00
CA ALA A 14 -8.89 -13.00 -21.17
C ALA A 14 -7.40 -13.06 -20.78
N PRO A 15 -6.53 -13.70 -21.60
CA PRO A 15 -5.10 -13.88 -21.31
C PRO A 15 -4.35 -12.58 -21.00
N GLY A 16 -4.80 -11.45 -21.54
CA GLY A 16 -4.24 -10.11 -21.26
C GLY A 16 -4.35 -9.68 -19.78
N PHE A 17 -5.26 -10.27 -19.01
CA PHE A 17 -5.45 -9.98 -17.58
C PHE A 17 -4.74 -10.98 -16.65
N TRP A 18 -4.10 -12.01 -17.18
CA TRP A 18 -3.42 -13.02 -16.37
C TRP A 18 -2.33 -12.44 -15.45
N PRO A 19 -1.49 -11.48 -15.88
CA PRO A 19 -0.54 -10.83 -14.97
C PRO A 19 -1.23 -10.13 -13.79
N THR A 20 -2.40 -9.53 -14.01
CA THR A 20 -3.20 -8.90 -12.95
C THR A 20 -3.72 -9.95 -11.97
N TRP A 21 -4.25 -11.07 -12.47
CA TRP A 21 -4.73 -12.16 -11.63
C TRP A 21 -3.61 -12.81 -10.82
N LEU A 22 -2.41 -12.99 -11.42
CA LEU A 22 -1.23 -13.46 -10.70
C LEU A 22 -0.83 -12.48 -9.60
N GLY A 23 -0.86 -11.17 -9.87
CA GLY A 23 -0.60 -10.12 -8.88
C GLY A 23 -1.59 -10.17 -7.72
N ILE A 24 -2.89 -10.29 -8.01
CA ILE A 24 -3.95 -10.43 -6.98
C ILE A 24 -3.75 -11.71 -6.17
N GLY A 25 -3.48 -12.83 -6.82
CA GLY A 25 -3.21 -14.11 -6.15
C GLY A 25 -2.00 -14.03 -5.22
N LEU A 26 -0.92 -13.37 -5.65
CA LEU A 26 0.26 -13.15 -4.83
C LEU A 26 -0.06 -12.24 -3.62
N LEU A 27 -0.82 -11.17 -3.82
CA LEU A 27 -1.27 -10.31 -2.73
C LEU A 27 -2.13 -11.07 -1.72
N CYS A 28 -3.04 -11.93 -2.21
CA CYS A 28 -3.83 -12.80 -1.35
C CYS A 28 -2.91 -13.73 -0.53
N LEU A 29 -1.94 -14.37 -1.17
CA LEU A 29 -1.00 -15.25 -0.48
C LEU A 29 -0.21 -14.48 0.60
N VAL A 30 0.33 -13.31 0.26
CA VAL A 30 1.09 -12.46 1.19
C VAL A 30 0.21 -12.00 2.36
N ALA A 31 -1.07 -11.65 2.12
CA ALA A 31 -1.98 -11.22 3.18
C ALA A 31 -2.21 -12.30 4.26
N TRP A 32 -2.03 -13.57 3.93
CA TRP A 32 -2.16 -14.69 4.89
C TRP A 32 -0.87 -15.02 5.64
N LEU A 33 0.25 -14.44 5.27
CA LEU A 33 1.52 -14.63 5.97
C LEU A 33 1.50 -14.06 7.39
N PRO A 34 2.36 -14.57 8.30
CA PRO A 34 2.62 -13.94 9.59
C PRO A 34 3.10 -12.49 9.43
N PHE A 35 2.83 -11.65 10.43
CA PHE A 35 3.13 -10.21 10.38
C PHE A 35 4.57 -9.91 9.93
N ARG A 36 5.56 -10.60 10.51
CA ARG A 36 6.99 -10.37 10.17
C ARG A 36 7.29 -10.63 8.68
N LEU A 37 6.69 -11.66 8.10
CA LEU A 37 6.89 -12.00 6.69
C LEU A 37 6.18 -11.00 5.77
N ARG A 38 5.01 -10.50 6.17
CA ARG A 38 4.33 -9.42 5.44
C ARG A 38 5.18 -8.14 5.40
N MET A 39 5.76 -7.75 6.53
CA MET A 39 6.64 -6.58 6.60
C MET A 39 7.90 -6.76 5.74
N ALA A 40 8.48 -7.96 5.74
CA ALA A 40 9.61 -8.28 4.88
C ALA A 40 9.24 -8.22 3.39
N ALA A 41 8.09 -8.79 3.01
CA ALA A 41 7.57 -8.73 1.63
C ALA A 41 7.30 -7.28 1.19
N GLY A 42 6.68 -6.45 2.04
CA GLY A 42 6.46 -5.03 1.77
C GLY A 42 7.78 -4.27 1.61
N SER A 43 8.75 -4.51 2.48
CA SER A 43 10.08 -3.91 2.39
C SER A 43 10.80 -4.30 1.10
N ALA A 44 10.73 -5.58 0.70
CA ALA A 44 11.32 -6.08 -0.54
C ALA A 44 10.64 -5.46 -1.77
N LEU A 45 9.31 -5.31 -1.75
CA LEU A 45 8.56 -4.63 -2.79
C LEU A 45 8.96 -3.17 -2.92
N GLY A 46 9.09 -2.45 -1.81
CA GLY A 46 9.56 -1.06 -1.79
C GLY A 46 10.98 -0.93 -2.34
N TRP A 47 11.89 -1.83 -1.96
CA TRP A 47 13.24 -1.88 -2.51
C TRP A 47 13.25 -2.14 -4.03
N ALA A 48 12.48 -3.11 -4.50
CA ALA A 48 12.36 -3.42 -5.93
C ALA A 48 11.77 -2.23 -6.71
N THR A 49 10.72 -1.59 -6.19
CA THR A 49 10.12 -0.39 -6.81
C THR A 49 11.13 0.74 -6.91
N ARG A 50 11.96 0.96 -5.87
CA ARG A 50 13.02 1.98 -5.89
C ARG A 50 14.06 1.71 -6.98
N LEU A 51 14.40 0.44 -7.25
CA LEU A 51 15.37 0.07 -8.29
C LEU A 51 14.77 0.19 -9.70
N LEU A 52 13.54 -0.23 -9.89
CA LEU A 52 12.91 -0.35 -11.21
C LEU A 52 12.20 0.93 -11.66
N ALA A 53 11.56 1.66 -10.74
CA ALA A 53 10.78 2.86 -11.04
C ALA A 53 11.63 4.13 -10.95
N HIS A 54 12.51 4.33 -11.93
CA HIS A 54 13.47 5.46 -11.95
C HIS A 54 12.78 6.82 -11.87
N GLU A 55 11.69 7.02 -12.59
CA GLU A 55 10.91 8.26 -12.58
C GLU A 55 10.34 8.56 -11.18
N ARG A 56 9.74 7.55 -10.54
CA ARG A 56 9.22 7.69 -9.17
C ARG A 56 10.32 8.02 -8.17
N ARG A 57 11.49 7.38 -8.34
CA ARG A 57 12.65 7.68 -7.50
C ARG A 57 13.10 9.12 -7.68
N TYR A 58 13.24 9.61 -8.92
CA TYR A 58 13.62 10.97 -9.19
C TYR A 58 12.65 12.00 -8.56
N ILE A 59 11.34 11.78 -8.73
CA ILE A 59 10.31 12.64 -8.12
C ILE A 59 10.44 12.65 -6.59
N THR A 60 10.65 11.49 -5.98
CA THR A 60 10.82 11.38 -4.52
C THR A 60 12.09 12.10 -4.05
N GLU A 61 13.20 11.95 -4.76
CA GLU A 61 14.48 12.64 -4.46
C GLU A 61 14.34 14.17 -4.55
N VAL A 62 13.63 14.67 -5.58
CA VAL A 62 13.35 16.11 -5.72
C VAL A 62 12.49 16.63 -4.58
N ASN A 63 11.40 15.93 -4.27
CA ASN A 63 10.48 16.33 -3.19
C ASN A 63 11.19 16.36 -1.83
N ILE A 64 11.99 15.34 -1.51
CA ILE A 64 12.74 15.30 -0.24
C ILE A 64 13.74 16.44 -0.17
N ARG A 65 14.45 16.75 -1.24
CA ARG A 65 15.38 17.89 -1.30
C ARG A 65 14.68 19.23 -1.07
N LEU A 66 13.50 19.40 -1.64
CA LEU A 66 12.71 20.63 -1.49
C LEU A 66 12.07 20.76 -0.11
N CYS A 67 11.57 19.65 0.47
CA CYS A 67 10.91 19.67 1.77
C CYS A 67 11.87 19.66 2.96
N PHE A 68 13.09 19.14 2.79
CA PHE A 68 14.09 19.00 3.86
C PHE A 68 15.47 19.52 3.39
N PRO A 69 15.56 20.81 3.06
CA PRO A 69 16.81 21.41 2.56
C PRO A 69 17.93 21.43 3.61
N GLU A 70 17.58 21.33 4.89
CA GLU A 70 18.51 21.29 6.03
C GLU A 70 19.23 19.95 6.20
N LEU A 71 18.74 18.88 5.56
CA LEU A 71 19.36 17.56 5.63
C LEU A 71 20.54 17.46 4.65
N ASP A 72 21.61 16.83 5.08
CA ASP A 72 22.74 16.50 4.21
C ASP A 72 22.35 15.44 3.15
N ALA A 73 23.17 15.25 2.13
CA ALA A 73 22.92 14.33 1.04
C ALA A 73 22.74 12.87 1.51
N GLN A 74 23.43 12.46 2.59
CA GLN A 74 23.34 11.12 3.14
C GLN A 74 22.00 10.91 3.84
N ALA A 75 21.56 11.88 4.64
CA ALA A 75 20.27 11.86 5.33
C ALA A 75 19.11 11.90 4.33
N GLN A 76 19.17 12.74 3.29
CA GLN A 76 18.18 12.78 2.21
C GLN A 76 18.09 11.43 1.49
N ALA A 77 19.22 10.81 1.15
CA ALA A 77 19.23 9.48 0.53
C ALA A 77 18.69 8.38 1.45
N ALA A 78 18.90 8.48 2.76
CA ALA A 78 18.30 7.57 3.75
C ALA A 78 16.78 7.72 3.79
N LEU A 79 16.29 8.95 3.78
CA LEU A 79 14.85 9.26 3.79
C LEU A 79 14.16 8.75 2.51
N VAL A 80 14.80 8.88 1.33
CA VAL A 80 14.31 8.28 0.08
C VAL A 80 14.17 6.77 0.21
N ARG A 81 15.17 6.07 0.75
CA ARG A 81 15.10 4.61 0.96
C ARG A 81 13.97 4.23 1.90
N GLN A 82 13.81 4.99 2.98
CA GLN A 82 12.75 4.77 3.94
C GLN A 82 11.37 4.99 3.32
N ALA A 83 11.16 6.08 2.57
CA ALA A 83 9.90 6.38 1.89
C ALA A 83 9.46 5.23 0.97
N PHE A 84 10.37 4.68 0.18
CA PHE A 84 10.05 3.51 -0.67
C PHE A 84 9.73 2.27 0.15
N ARG A 85 10.48 2.01 1.22
CA ARG A 85 10.23 0.88 2.12
C ARG A 85 8.83 0.97 2.75
N GLU A 86 8.49 2.13 3.32
CA GLU A 86 7.21 2.34 3.98
C GLU A 86 6.04 2.31 2.96
N ASN A 87 6.25 2.81 1.75
CA ASN A 87 5.26 2.71 0.68
C ASN A 87 4.97 1.24 0.30
N GLY A 88 6.02 0.41 0.18
CA GLY A 88 5.85 -1.02 -0.09
C GLY A 88 5.13 -1.76 1.05
N ILE A 89 5.45 -1.44 2.30
CA ILE A 89 4.76 -1.98 3.48
C ILE A 89 3.29 -1.55 3.46
N GLY A 90 3.00 -0.26 3.25
CA GLY A 90 1.65 0.29 3.22
C GLY A 90 0.77 -0.35 2.13
N LEU A 91 1.36 -0.70 0.97
CA LEU A 91 0.63 -1.44 -0.06
C LEU A 91 0.20 -2.83 0.41
N ILE A 92 1.09 -3.57 1.08
CA ILE A 92 0.77 -4.89 1.64
C ILE A 92 -0.25 -4.78 2.78
N GLU A 93 -0.16 -3.75 3.62
CA GLU A 93 -1.13 -3.51 4.70
C GLU A 93 -2.51 -3.17 4.13
N THR A 94 -2.58 -2.32 3.11
CA THR A 94 -3.83 -1.99 2.41
C THR A 94 -4.47 -3.24 1.79
N ALA A 95 -3.69 -4.05 1.07
CA ALA A 95 -4.16 -5.31 0.52
C ALA A 95 -4.65 -6.28 1.61
N THR A 96 -3.93 -6.34 2.74
CA THR A 96 -4.34 -7.12 3.91
C THR A 96 -5.68 -6.64 4.46
N GLY A 97 -5.91 -5.31 4.51
CA GLY A 97 -7.17 -4.70 4.94
C GLY A 97 -8.36 -5.10 4.07
N TRP A 98 -8.16 -5.31 2.78
CA TRP A 98 -9.21 -5.75 1.86
C TRP A 98 -9.46 -7.26 1.89
N ILE A 99 -8.42 -8.05 2.14
CA ILE A 99 -8.48 -9.51 2.01
C ILE A 99 -8.86 -10.18 3.35
N ARG A 100 -8.36 -9.65 4.48
CA ARG A 100 -8.60 -10.23 5.80
C ARG A 100 -9.96 -9.83 6.37
N PRO A 101 -10.65 -10.74 7.04
CA PRO A 101 -11.94 -10.40 7.68
C PRO A 101 -11.73 -9.41 8.84
N PRO A 102 -12.75 -8.56 9.16
CA PRO A 102 -12.68 -7.55 10.22
C PRO A 102 -12.24 -8.10 11.59
N ARG A 103 -12.65 -9.33 11.93
CA ARG A 103 -12.26 -10.01 13.18
C ARG A 103 -10.74 -10.12 13.37
N HIS A 104 -9.96 -10.17 12.28
CA HIS A 104 -8.51 -10.22 12.36
C HIS A 104 -7.96 -8.90 12.95
N PHE A 105 -8.55 -7.77 12.55
CA PHE A 105 -8.12 -6.45 13.01
C PHE A 105 -8.55 -6.18 14.44
N HIS A 106 -9.74 -6.64 14.86
CA HIS A 106 -10.19 -6.53 16.26
C HIS A 106 -9.23 -7.22 17.25
N ALA A 107 -8.55 -8.28 16.81
CA ALA A 107 -7.61 -9.02 17.65
C ALA A 107 -6.25 -8.33 17.83
N ILE A 108 -5.90 -7.39 16.92
CA ILE A 108 -4.56 -6.76 16.86
C ILE A 108 -4.59 -5.23 16.97
N SER A 109 -5.78 -4.62 17.08
CA SER A 109 -5.96 -3.17 17.17
C SER A 109 -6.76 -2.80 18.41
N GLU A 110 -6.44 -1.64 18.98
CA GLU A 110 -7.18 -0.98 20.05
C GLU A 110 -7.71 0.33 19.52
N LEU A 111 -9.04 0.53 19.58
CA LEU A 111 -9.66 1.77 19.18
C LEU A 111 -9.76 2.69 20.40
N ARG A 112 -8.96 3.76 20.44
CA ARG A 112 -9.05 4.81 21.47
C ARG A 112 -9.83 6.00 20.94
N GLY A 113 -10.74 6.53 21.78
CA GLY A 113 -11.57 7.68 21.41
C GLY A 113 -12.78 7.34 20.54
N GLY A 114 -13.18 6.06 20.45
CA GLY A 114 -14.38 5.64 19.70
C GLY A 114 -15.67 6.31 20.19
N GLU A 115 -15.73 6.66 21.46
CA GLU A 115 -16.82 7.42 22.08
C GLU A 115 -16.97 8.83 21.47
N LEU A 116 -15.89 9.48 21.06
CA LEU A 116 -15.93 10.79 20.39
C LEU A 116 -16.57 10.69 19.01
N LEU A 117 -16.25 9.61 18.28
CA LEU A 117 -16.87 9.33 16.99
C LEU A 117 -18.38 9.09 17.14
N GLN A 118 -18.80 8.28 18.14
CA GLN A 118 -20.20 8.01 18.40
C GLN A 118 -20.95 9.28 18.79
N GLN A 119 -20.37 10.14 19.64
CA GLN A 119 -20.95 11.44 19.99
C GLN A 119 -21.10 12.36 18.78
N GLY A 120 -20.10 12.37 17.88
CA GLY A 120 -20.16 13.13 16.62
C GLY A 120 -21.31 12.64 15.72
N LEU A 121 -21.46 11.34 15.55
CA LEU A 121 -22.54 10.74 14.75
C LEU A 121 -23.95 10.97 15.35
N GLN A 122 -24.06 11.09 16.68
CA GLN A 122 -25.35 11.38 17.35
C GLN A 122 -25.75 12.86 17.27
N ARG A 123 -24.78 13.76 17.08
CA ARG A 123 -25.02 15.21 16.97
C ARG A 123 -25.33 15.68 15.54
N GLY A 124 -25.27 14.77 14.53
CA GLY A 124 -25.57 15.04 13.12
C GLY A 124 -24.44 15.70 12.41
#